data_ce8aeb902acad6fb14d6b53cf5ab930c
#
_entry.id   ce8aeb902acad6fb14d6b53cf5ab930c
#
_cell.length_a   1.000
_cell.length_b   1.000
_cell.length_c   1.000
_cell.angle_alpha   90.00
_cell.angle_beta   90.00
_cell.angle_gamma   90.00
#
_symmetry.space_group_name_H-M   'P 1'
#
loop_
_entity.id
_entity.type
_entity.pdbx_description
1 polymer ?
#
loop_
_entity_poly.entity_id
_entity_poly.type
_entity_poly.pdbx_seq_one_letter_code
_entity_poly.pdbx_strand_id
1 'polypeptide(L)'
;MRAEFKVGGLILLAAGLIVTASIVVTGWNPELDETYRIGALFRNSGGLQTGSAVRVAGIKVGTVDAIELEGSEARVILKLYAKYPIYRDSAATIKSVGILGDKFVEVLQGNSMSGTMQDGDEIELVIPGSDIDSMIDSLG
;
A
#
# COMPACT_ATOMS: atom_id res chain seq x y z
N MET A 1 -4.88 -54.31 -5.38
CA MET A 1 -4.15 -53.47 -6.33
C MET A 1 -5.01 -52.46 -7.07
N ARG A 2 -6.15 -52.84 -7.59
CA ARG A 2 -6.97 -51.89 -8.37
C ARG A 2 -7.66 -50.81 -7.53
N ALA A 3 -7.97 -51.07 -6.25
CA ALA A 3 -8.58 -50.09 -5.34
C ALA A 3 -7.60 -49.02 -4.90
N GLU A 4 -6.31 -49.35 -4.75
CA GLU A 4 -5.26 -48.42 -4.35
C GLU A 4 -4.95 -47.38 -5.42
N PHE A 5 -4.97 -47.76 -6.68
CA PHE A 5 -4.81 -46.85 -7.82
C PHE A 5 -5.99 -45.88 -7.95
N LYS A 6 -7.20 -46.36 -7.70
CA LYS A 6 -8.40 -45.51 -7.74
C LYS A 6 -8.41 -44.49 -6.62
N VAL A 7 -8.03 -44.86 -5.43
CA VAL A 7 -7.94 -43.96 -4.27
C VAL A 7 -6.82 -42.95 -4.44
N GLY A 8 -5.66 -43.37 -4.91
CA GLY A 8 -4.53 -42.46 -5.20
C GLY A 8 -4.89 -41.45 -6.29
N GLY A 9 -5.56 -41.88 -7.36
CA GLY A 9 -6.03 -40.96 -8.40
C GLY A 9 -7.08 -39.96 -7.92
N LEU A 10 -7.98 -40.40 -7.04
CA LEU A 10 -8.98 -39.53 -6.44
C LEU A 10 -8.36 -38.49 -5.53
N ILE A 11 -7.35 -38.84 -4.73
CA ILE A 11 -6.63 -37.91 -3.86
C ILE A 11 -5.90 -36.87 -4.70
N LEU A 12 -5.22 -37.26 -5.76
CA LEU A 12 -4.52 -36.33 -6.66
C LEU A 12 -5.50 -35.38 -7.35
N LEU A 13 -6.65 -35.86 -7.75
CA LEU A 13 -7.68 -35.05 -8.38
C LEU A 13 -8.25 -34.04 -7.39
N ALA A 14 -8.52 -34.44 -6.16
CA ALA A 14 -9.01 -33.55 -5.10
C ALA A 14 -7.96 -32.49 -4.75
N ALA A 15 -6.69 -32.87 -4.62
CA ALA A 15 -5.59 -31.93 -4.37
C ALA A 15 -5.45 -30.92 -5.52
N GLY A 16 -5.55 -31.36 -6.76
CA GLY A 16 -5.53 -30.49 -7.93
C GLY A 16 -6.69 -29.49 -7.94
N LEU A 17 -7.90 -29.92 -7.58
CA LEU A 17 -9.06 -29.05 -7.47
C LEU A 17 -8.90 -27.99 -6.36
N ILE A 18 -8.36 -28.38 -5.22
CA ILE A 18 -8.12 -27.46 -4.10
C ILE A 18 -7.08 -26.41 -4.50
N VAL A 19 -5.99 -26.80 -5.13
CA VAL A 19 -4.95 -25.89 -5.60
C VAL A 19 -5.52 -24.93 -6.64
N THR A 20 -6.28 -25.42 -7.60
CA THR A 20 -6.90 -24.62 -8.64
C THR A 20 -7.90 -23.62 -8.05
N ALA A 21 -8.75 -24.08 -7.14
CA ALA A 21 -9.71 -23.23 -6.46
C ALA A 21 -9.02 -22.14 -5.62
N SER A 22 -7.93 -22.49 -4.95
CA SER A 22 -7.13 -21.55 -4.17
C SER A 22 -6.54 -20.45 -5.05
N ILE A 23 -6.01 -20.81 -6.20
CA ILE A 23 -5.45 -19.86 -7.17
C ILE A 23 -6.54 -18.91 -7.71
N VAL A 24 -7.70 -19.46 -8.06
CA VAL A 24 -8.83 -18.69 -8.59
C VAL A 24 -9.39 -17.71 -7.53
N VAL A 25 -9.52 -18.17 -6.29
CA VAL A 25 -10.06 -17.34 -5.20
C VAL A 25 -9.06 -16.28 -4.76
N THR A 26 -7.76 -16.58 -4.74
CA THR A 26 -6.72 -15.61 -4.38
C THR A 26 -6.51 -14.57 -5.49
N GLY A 27 -7.12 -14.78 -6.66
CA GLY A 27 -7.00 -13.84 -7.77
C GLY A 27 -5.56 -13.74 -8.25
N TRP A 28 -4.98 -14.86 -8.67
CA TRP A 28 -3.72 -14.81 -9.37
C TRP A 28 -3.92 -14.05 -10.68
N ASN A 29 -3.71 -12.74 -10.60
CA ASN A 29 -3.46 -11.95 -11.77
C ASN A 29 -1.99 -12.14 -12.15
N PRO A 30 -1.70 -12.85 -13.23
CA PRO A 30 -0.34 -12.89 -13.79
C PRO A 30 0.06 -11.55 -14.42
N GLU A 31 -0.84 -10.61 -14.52
CA GLU A 31 -0.49 -9.21 -14.63
C GLU A 31 0.16 -8.83 -13.30
N LEU A 32 1.44 -9.15 -13.22
CA LEU A 32 2.34 -8.47 -12.30
C LEU A 32 2.22 -7.01 -12.65
N ASP A 33 1.28 -6.31 -12.01
CA ASP A 33 1.20 -4.87 -12.11
C ASP A 33 2.60 -4.36 -11.77
N GLU A 34 3.27 -3.81 -12.77
CA GLU A 34 4.54 -3.16 -12.53
C GLU A 34 4.33 -2.15 -11.43
N THR A 35 5.24 -2.13 -10.50
CA THR A 35 5.19 -1.24 -9.35
C THR A 35 6.48 -0.42 -9.30
N TYR A 36 6.37 0.74 -8.69
CA TYR A 36 7.53 1.57 -8.37
C TYR A 36 7.44 2.00 -6.92
N ARG A 37 8.58 2.32 -6.33
CA ARG A 37 8.67 2.72 -4.93
C ARG A 37 9.09 4.17 -4.84
N ILE A 38 8.38 4.92 -4.01
CA ILE A 38 8.73 6.28 -3.63
C ILE A 38 8.79 6.40 -2.12
N GLY A 39 9.63 7.28 -1.63
CA GLY A 39 9.77 7.55 -0.21
C GLY A 39 9.00 8.80 0.22
N ALA A 40 8.55 8.80 1.46
CA ALA A 40 8.00 9.98 2.13
C ALA A 40 8.46 10.00 3.57
N LEU A 41 8.88 11.16 4.05
CA LEU A 41 9.41 11.33 5.41
C LEU A 41 8.36 12.02 6.27
N PHE A 42 7.85 11.31 7.27
CA PHE A 42 6.86 11.81 8.20
C PHE A 42 7.47 12.00 9.59
N ARG A 43 7.07 13.04 10.30
CA ARG A 43 7.49 13.24 11.69
C ARG A 43 6.99 12.13 12.60
N ASN A 44 5.80 11.61 12.31
CA ASN A 44 5.17 10.54 13.07
C ASN A 44 4.36 9.69 12.11
N SER A 45 4.57 8.38 12.14
CA SER A 45 3.80 7.44 11.32
C SER A 45 2.36 7.24 11.81
N GLY A 46 2.04 7.69 13.02
CA GLY A 46 0.68 7.72 13.54
C GLY A 46 -0.04 6.39 13.61
N GLY A 47 0.68 5.28 13.70
CA GLY A 47 0.08 3.93 13.68
C GLY A 47 -0.06 3.34 12.28
N LEU A 48 0.52 3.98 11.27
CA LEU A 48 0.62 3.42 9.93
C LEU A 48 1.40 2.11 9.96
N GLN A 49 0.97 1.12 9.22
CA GLN A 49 1.57 -0.21 9.19
C GLN A 49 2.00 -0.59 7.77
N THR A 50 2.94 -1.52 7.69
CA THR A 50 3.27 -2.18 6.42
C THR A 50 2.01 -2.86 5.87
N GLY A 51 1.71 -2.64 4.61
CA GLY A 51 0.47 -3.11 3.99
C GLY A 51 -0.69 -2.13 4.04
N SER A 52 -0.56 -1.02 4.77
CA SER A 52 -1.55 0.06 4.75
C SER A 52 -1.77 0.58 3.33
N ALA A 53 -2.99 0.99 3.02
CA ALA A 53 -3.34 1.47 1.68
C ALA A 53 -2.71 2.83 1.39
N VAL A 54 -2.35 3.06 0.13
CA VAL A 54 -2.03 4.38 -0.42
C VAL A 54 -3.14 4.77 -1.38
N ARG A 55 -3.72 5.94 -1.20
CA ARG A 55 -4.88 6.40 -1.96
C ARG A 55 -4.63 7.76 -2.60
N VAL A 56 -5.20 7.94 -3.77
CA VAL A 56 -5.33 9.24 -4.46
C VAL A 56 -6.81 9.47 -4.74
N ALA A 57 -7.35 10.55 -4.26
CA ALA A 57 -8.78 10.87 -4.41
C ALA A 57 -9.71 9.72 -3.96
N GLY A 58 -9.34 9.00 -2.89
CA GLY A 58 -10.09 7.85 -2.39
C GLY A 58 -9.85 6.53 -3.11
N ILE A 59 -9.08 6.52 -4.19
CA ILE A 59 -8.79 5.32 -4.98
C ILE A 59 -7.46 4.72 -4.53
N LYS A 60 -7.45 3.43 -4.25
CA LYS A 60 -6.24 2.71 -3.87
C LYS A 60 -5.28 2.62 -5.06
N VAL A 61 -4.11 3.22 -4.90
CA VAL A 61 -3.05 3.26 -5.93
C VAL A 61 -1.81 2.46 -5.53
N GLY A 62 -1.79 1.91 -4.33
CA GLY A 62 -0.67 1.12 -3.84
C GLY A 62 -0.80 0.76 -2.37
N THR A 63 0.31 0.34 -1.80
CA THR A 63 0.41 -0.03 -0.38
C THR A 63 1.72 0.47 0.21
N VAL A 64 1.77 0.53 1.54
CA VAL A 64 3.01 0.80 2.28
C VAL A 64 3.88 -0.45 2.25
N ASP A 65 5.08 -0.35 1.68
CA ASP A 65 6.02 -1.45 1.55
C ASP A 65 6.89 -1.61 2.80
N ALA A 66 7.38 -0.50 3.35
CA ALA A 66 8.21 -0.49 4.55
C ALA A 66 8.07 0.82 5.32
N ILE A 67 8.33 0.76 6.62
CA ILE A 67 8.42 1.92 7.49
C ILE A 67 9.72 1.80 8.28
N GLU A 68 10.57 2.79 8.17
CA GLU A 68 11.89 2.80 8.80
C GLU A 68 12.07 4.07 9.64
N LEU A 69 12.83 3.95 10.71
CA LEU A 69 13.22 5.11 11.50
C LEU A 69 14.47 5.76 10.89
N GLU A 70 14.37 7.01 10.50
CA GLU A 70 15.48 7.80 9.97
C GLU A 70 15.68 9.03 10.86
N GLY A 71 16.70 8.99 11.71
CA GLY A 71 16.87 10.01 12.75
C GLY A 71 15.71 10.01 13.72
N SER A 72 14.95 11.09 13.79
CA SER A 72 13.74 11.23 14.61
C SER A 72 12.43 11.18 13.79
N GLU A 73 12.52 10.83 12.52
CA GLU A 73 11.40 10.81 11.59
C GLU A 73 11.15 9.40 11.05
N ALA A 74 9.95 9.14 10.60
CA ALA A 74 9.56 7.88 10.00
C ALA A 74 9.65 7.98 8.48
N ARG A 75 10.53 7.22 7.89
CA ARG A 75 10.62 7.07 6.43
C ARG A 75 9.67 5.97 5.98
N VAL A 76 8.69 6.34 5.20
CA VAL A 76 7.67 5.43 4.67
C VAL A 76 7.96 5.18 3.19
N ILE A 77 8.12 3.92 2.83
CA ILE A 77 8.31 3.50 1.44
C ILE A 77 6.96 3.08 0.89
N LEU A 78 6.51 3.76 -0.14
CA LEU A 78 5.24 3.52 -0.81
C LEU A 78 5.49 2.70 -2.07
N LYS A 79 4.79 1.57 -2.19
CA LYS A 79 4.80 0.72 -3.38
C LYS A 79 3.55 1.03 -4.18
N LEU A 80 3.72 1.65 -5.33
CA LEU A 80 2.64 2.17 -6.16
C LEU A 80 2.52 1.39 -7.46
N TYR A 81 1.30 1.22 -7.96
CA TYR A 81 1.07 0.59 -9.25
C TYR A 81 1.50 1.55 -10.38
N ALA A 82 2.26 1.02 -11.34
CA ALA A 82 2.81 1.80 -12.45
C ALA A 82 1.74 2.50 -13.31
N LYS A 83 0.53 1.94 -13.36
CA LYS A 83 -0.61 2.54 -14.06
C LYS A 83 -1.13 3.85 -13.43
N TYR A 84 -0.73 4.15 -12.20
CA TYR A 84 -1.10 5.36 -11.49
C TYR A 84 0.14 6.24 -11.28
N PRO A 85 0.47 7.14 -12.20
CA PRO A 85 1.61 8.04 -12.03
C PRO A 85 1.35 9.06 -10.93
N ILE A 86 2.38 9.35 -10.14
CA ILE A 86 2.36 10.40 -9.13
C ILE A 86 3.23 11.54 -9.62
N TYR A 87 2.74 12.76 -9.55
CA TYR A 87 3.47 13.94 -10.01
C TYR A 87 4.46 14.43 -8.94
N ARG A 88 5.53 15.07 -9.37
CA ARG A 88 6.64 15.49 -8.52
C ARG A 88 6.25 16.49 -7.44
N ASP A 89 5.28 17.34 -7.71
CA ASP A 89 4.75 18.35 -6.78
C ASP A 89 3.59 17.85 -5.92
N SER A 90 3.36 16.54 -5.89
CA SER A 90 2.33 15.92 -5.05
C SER A 90 2.73 15.97 -3.57
N ALA A 91 1.72 16.02 -2.72
CA ALA A 91 1.89 15.97 -1.27
C ALA A 91 1.41 14.63 -0.72
N ALA A 92 1.95 14.23 0.42
CA ALA A 92 1.49 13.05 1.14
C ALA A 92 1.06 13.40 2.56
N THR A 93 0.00 12.77 3.03
CA THR A 93 -0.48 12.88 4.41
C THR A 93 -0.99 11.54 4.89
N ILE A 94 -0.99 11.35 6.21
CA ILE A 94 -1.55 10.14 6.84
C ILE A 94 -2.94 10.50 7.35
N LYS A 95 -3.93 9.70 6.96
CA LYS A 95 -5.31 9.82 7.41
C LYS A 95 -5.80 8.51 8.01
N SER A 96 -6.91 8.58 8.74
CA SER A 96 -7.57 7.39 9.27
C SER A 96 -8.98 7.25 8.72
N VAL A 97 -9.43 6.02 8.60
CA VAL A 97 -10.82 5.71 8.25
C VAL A 97 -11.66 5.79 9.52
N GLY A 98 -12.28 6.95 9.75
CA GLY A 98 -13.01 7.22 10.98
C GLY A 98 -12.10 7.49 12.18
N ILE A 99 -12.67 7.53 13.37
CA ILE A 99 -11.96 7.86 14.62
C ILE A 99 -11.07 6.69 15.09
N LEU A 100 -11.51 5.45 14.87
CA LEU A 100 -10.83 4.23 15.31
C LEU A 100 -10.45 3.31 14.14
N GLY A 101 -10.46 3.83 12.93
CA GLY A 101 -10.18 3.04 11.73
C GLY A 101 -8.70 2.91 11.42
N ASP A 102 -8.42 2.08 10.42
CA ASP A 102 -7.07 1.88 9.91
C ASP A 102 -6.50 3.18 9.34
N LYS A 103 -5.20 3.34 9.51
CA LYS A 103 -4.46 4.44 8.90
C LYS A 103 -4.12 4.13 7.44
N PHE A 104 -4.11 5.15 6.62
CA PHE A 104 -3.69 5.06 5.23
C PHE A 104 -2.94 6.33 4.82
N VAL A 105 -2.16 6.22 3.75
CA VAL A 105 -1.47 7.37 3.16
C VAL A 105 -2.36 7.94 2.06
N GLU A 106 -2.68 9.22 2.15
CA GLU A 106 -3.34 9.94 1.06
C GLU A 106 -2.31 10.77 0.31
N VAL A 107 -2.26 10.60 -0.99
CA VAL A 107 -1.45 11.42 -1.88
C VAL A 107 -2.34 12.46 -2.52
N LEU A 108 -2.01 13.72 -2.29
CA LEU A 108 -2.66 14.86 -2.95
C LEU A 108 -1.91 15.13 -4.25
N GLN A 109 -2.51 14.73 -5.35
CA GLN A 109 -1.89 14.88 -6.67
C GLN A 109 -1.61 16.35 -6.99
N GLY A 110 -0.41 16.59 -7.46
CA GLY A 110 -0.01 17.90 -7.95
C GLY A 110 -0.34 18.12 -9.42
N ASN A 111 0.45 18.96 -10.06
CA ASN A 111 0.26 19.33 -11.45
C ASN A 111 1.07 18.40 -12.39
N SER A 112 0.44 17.92 -13.43
CA SER A 112 1.07 17.07 -14.45
C SER A 112 2.28 17.73 -15.13
N MET A 113 2.36 19.05 -15.14
CA MET A 113 3.48 19.79 -15.73
C MET A 113 4.79 19.64 -14.94
N SER A 114 4.73 19.24 -13.68
CA SER A 114 5.94 18.99 -12.86
C SER A 114 6.67 17.70 -13.22
N GLY A 115 6.08 16.86 -14.04
CA GLY A 115 6.59 15.54 -14.37
C GLY A 115 6.18 14.47 -13.37
N THR A 116 6.42 13.22 -13.72
CA THR A 116 6.07 12.07 -12.89
C THR A 116 7.25 11.62 -12.04
N MET A 117 6.98 11.11 -10.85
CA MET A 117 7.98 10.50 -9.99
C MET A 117 8.42 9.15 -10.56
N GLN A 118 9.70 8.88 -10.42
CA GLN A 118 10.33 7.63 -10.83
C GLN A 118 10.61 6.76 -9.59
N ASP A 119 10.91 5.50 -9.84
CA ASP A 119 11.33 4.57 -8.79
C ASP A 119 12.54 5.14 -8.03
N GLY A 120 12.45 5.19 -6.70
CA GLY A 120 13.47 5.76 -5.83
C GLY A 120 13.32 7.25 -5.53
N ASP A 121 12.40 7.95 -6.15
CA ASP A 121 12.12 9.36 -5.85
C ASP A 121 11.45 9.53 -4.47
N GLU A 122 11.51 10.75 -3.94
CA GLU A 122 10.90 11.08 -2.65
C GLU A 122 9.87 12.20 -2.80
N ILE A 123 8.79 12.10 -2.02
CA ILE A 123 7.81 13.18 -1.90
C ILE A 123 8.41 14.23 -0.95
N GLU A 124 8.61 15.43 -1.45
CA GLU A 124 9.18 16.53 -0.68
C GLU A 124 8.16 17.18 0.26
N LEU A 125 6.91 17.28 -0.18
CA LEU A 125 5.86 17.94 0.57
C LEU A 125 5.05 16.91 1.37
N VAL A 126 5.27 16.88 2.68
CA VAL A 126 4.53 16.03 3.62
C VAL A 126 3.70 16.92 4.53
N ILE A 127 2.39 16.69 4.53
CA ILE A 127 1.46 17.46 5.37
C ILE A 127 1.21 16.66 6.64
N PRO A 128 1.38 17.26 7.85
CA PRO A 128 1.05 16.59 9.10
C PRO A 128 -0.41 16.18 9.10
N GLY A 129 -0.69 14.94 9.52
CA GLY A 129 -2.06 14.47 9.64
C GLY A 129 -2.85 15.28 10.65
N SER A 130 -4.11 15.54 10.36
CA SER A 130 -5.05 16.15 11.28
C SER A 130 -5.58 15.10 12.27
N ASP A 131 -4.70 14.61 13.12
CA ASP A 131 -5.13 13.77 14.23
C ASP A 131 -5.71 14.62 15.34
N ILE A 132 -6.64 14.03 16.09
CA ILE A 132 -7.23 14.68 17.28
C ILE A 132 -6.12 15.15 18.23
N ASP A 133 -5.02 14.40 18.31
CA ASP A 133 -3.84 14.75 19.11
C ASP A 133 -3.20 16.07 18.67
N SER A 134 -3.12 16.35 17.38
CA SER A 134 -2.58 17.62 16.89
C SER A 134 -3.55 18.79 17.14
N MET A 135 -4.84 18.50 17.18
CA MET A 135 -5.84 19.50 17.56
C MET A 135 -5.77 19.83 19.06
N ILE A 136 -5.52 18.85 19.90
CA ILE A 136 -5.33 19.02 21.34
C ILE A 136 -4.06 19.82 21.63
N ASP A 137 -2.97 19.54 20.95
CA ASP A 137 -1.72 20.28 21.07
C ASP A 137 -1.86 21.74 20.63
N SER A 138 -2.69 22.02 19.65
CA SER A 138 -2.95 23.40 19.19
C SER A 138 -3.84 24.19 20.12
N LEU A 139 -4.58 23.54 21.02
CA LEU A 139 -5.47 24.16 22.00
C LEU A 139 -4.79 24.35 23.37
N GLY A 140 -3.61 23.79 23.57
CA GLY A 140 -2.81 23.91 24.80
C GLY A 140 -1.79 25.08 24.73
#